data_7817f34df90587e6e932d3873cb00588
#
_entry.id   7817f34df90587e6e932d3873cb00588
#
_cell.length_a   1.000
_cell.length_b   1.000
_cell.length_c   1.000
_cell.angle_alpha   90.00
_cell.angle_beta   90.00
_cell.angle_gamma   90.00
#
_symmetry.space_group_name_H-M   'P 1'
#
loop_
_entity.id
_entity.type
_entity.pdbx_description
1 polymer ?
#
loop_
_entity_poly.entity_id
_entity_poly.type
_entity_poly.pdbx_seq_one_letter_code
_entity_poly.pdbx_strand_id
1 'polypeptide(L)'
;MSGTATEEQIQAICRSADAYLYDRKAGGYRLNTDFKEEKFDLGRMFGFAYGEKENGAVFSHMAVMYANALYKTGHAKEGYKVLQTLLDTAMDFERSKMYPGIPEYFDNQGRGLYAYLTGAASWYMLTMITEVFGVKGQLGDMVIAPALMPEQYDQEGKASLKIEFAGRKFSIHIFNREKKEWNKVQIKEAFCDGTLLSAEGGRQARLKRSEIEKLTLEKVHEINIILN
;
A
#
# COMPACT_ATOMS: atom_id res chain seq x y z
N MET A 1 6.81 6.09 9.56
CA MET A 1 5.59 6.89 9.55
C MET A 1 5.77 8.23 10.26
N SER A 2 6.60 8.29 11.30
CA SER A 2 6.93 9.54 12.00
C SER A 2 7.82 10.51 11.20
N GLY A 3 8.53 10.04 10.17
CA GLY A 3 9.49 10.85 9.39
C GLY A 3 10.82 11.10 10.09
N THR A 4 11.13 10.31 11.14
CA THR A 4 12.36 10.50 11.94
C THR A 4 13.57 9.75 11.39
N ALA A 5 13.37 8.70 10.59
CA ALA A 5 14.46 7.92 10.01
C ALA A 5 15.11 8.66 8.83
N THR A 6 16.44 8.65 8.75
CA THR A 6 17.18 9.12 7.59
C THR A 6 17.10 8.11 6.44
N GLU A 7 17.47 8.55 5.23
CA GLU A 7 17.49 7.68 4.04
C GLU A 7 18.37 6.42 4.27
N GLU A 8 19.57 6.60 4.84
CA GLU A 8 20.47 5.48 5.15
C GLU A 8 19.87 4.50 6.17
N GLN A 9 19.15 5.04 7.17
CA GLN A 9 18.44 4.22 8.16
C GLN A 9 17.31 3.43 7.51
N ILE A 10 16.53 4.04 6.60
CA ILE A 10 15.44 3.33 5.90
C ILE A 10 16.00 2.20 5.05
N GLN A 11 17.07 2.45 4.29
CA GLN A 11 17.74 1.42 3.50
C GLN A 11 18.31 0.29 4.38
N ALA A 12 18.86 0.62 5.54
CA ALA A 12 19.33 -0.38 6.50
C ALA A 12 18.17 -1.21 7.08
N ILE A 13 17.03 -0.57 7.38
CA ILE A 13 15.81 -1.24 7.83
C ILE A 13 15.31 -2.21 6.75
N CYS A 14 15.25 -1.80 5.48
CA CYS A 14 14.82 -2.66 4.37
C CYS A 14 15.73 -3.89 4.26
N ARG A 15 17.05 -3.70 4.26
CA ARG A 15 18.02 -4.82 4.22
C ARG A 15 17.87 -5.76 5.41
N SER A 16 17.70 -5.23 6.62
CA SER A 16 17.53 -6.03 7.82
C SER A 16 16.20 -6.77 7.84
N ALA A 17 15.12 -6.13 7.42
CA ALA A 17 13.81 -6.76 7.31
C ALA A 17 13.84 -7.91 6.30
N ASP A 18 14.48 -7.72 5.14
CA ASP A 18 14.63 -8.77 4.13
C ASP A 18 15.51 -9.93 4.63
N ALA A 19 16.60 -9.64 5.35
CA ALA A 19 17.53 -10.65 5.80
C ALA A 19 17.04 -11.47 6.99
N TYR A 20 16.30 -10.85 7.91
CA TYR A 20 15.98 -11.46 9.21
C TYR A 20 14.50 -11.72 9.43
N LEU A 21 13.61 -10.95 8.79
CA LEU A 21 12.17 -11.03 9.05
C LEU A 21 11.37 -11.62 7.88
N TYR A 22 11.88 -11.54 6.65
CA TYR A 22 11.18 -12.09 5.50
C TYR A 22 11.20 -13.61 5.53
N ASP A 23 10.02 -14.23 5.60
CA ASP A 23 9.82 -15.66 5.58
C ASP A 23 8.76 -16.05 4.53
N ARG A 24 9.25 -16.61 3.42
CA ARG A 24 8.38 -17.05 2.33
C ARG A 24 7.41 -18.15 2.75
N LYS A 25 7.83 -19.03 3.67
CA LYS A 25 6.99 -20.12 4.17
C LYS A 25 5.86 -19.59 5.07
N ALA A 26 6.15 -18.63 5.93
CA ALA A 26 5.13 -17.98 6.75
C ALA A 26 4.26 -16.99 5.94
N GLY A 27 4.75 -16.53 4.78
CA GLY A 27 4.00 -15.70 3.84
C GLY A 27 4.21 -14.21 3.97
N GLY A 28 5.37 -13.77 4.47
CA GLY A 28 5.70 -12.35 4.52
C GLY A 28 6.73 -12.00 5.58
N TYR A 29 6.60 -10.79 6.11
CA TYR A 29 7.51 -10.25 7.11
C TYR A 29 7.02 -10.55 8.52
N ARG A 30 7.83 -11.25 9.30
CA ARG A 30 7.57 -11.54 10.70
C ARG A 30 7.72 -10.31 11.57
N LEU A 31 7.05 -10.28 12.73
CA LEU A 31 7.20 -9.17 13.69
C LEU A 31 8.58 -9.12 14.33
N ASN A 32 9.15 -10.28 14.63
CA ASN A 32 10.48 -10.44 15.26
C ASN A 32 11.12 -11.74 14.85
N THR A 33 12.42 -11.84 15.07
CA THR A 33 13.17 -13.10 15.00
C THR A 33 12.89 -13.96 16.23
N ASP A 34 13.13 -15.27 16.13
CA ASP A 34 13.04 -16.17 17.27
C ASP A 34 14.19 -15.90 18.25
N PHE A 35 13.84 -15.57 19.49
CA PHE A 35 14.82 -15.30 20.57
C PHE A 35 15.53 -16.56 21.06
N LYS A 36 15.02 -17.76 20.73
CA LYS A 36 15.53 -19.06 21.19
C LYS A 36 15.50 -19.27 22.71
N GLU A 37 14.91 -18.35 23.45
CA GLU A 37 14.73 -18.37 24.89
C GLU A 37 13.43 -17.65 25.28
N GLU A 38 12.86 -17.99 26.42
CA GLU A 38 11.70 -17.29 26.97
C GLU A 38 12.14 -16.03 27.72
N LYS A 39 11.53 -14.92 27.37
CA LYS A 39 11.79 -13.58 27.98
C LYS A 39 10.52 -13.00 28.53
N PHE A 40 10.01 -13.56 29.62
CA PHE A 40 8.74 -13.14 30.21
C PHE A 40 8.73 -11.68 30.68
N ASP A 41 9.91 -11.08 30.89
CA ASP A 41 10.09 -9.66 31.18
C ASP A 41 9.71 -8.74 30.00
N LEU A 42 9.64 -9.26 28.77
CA LEU A 42 9.20 -8.53 27.59
C LEU A 42 7.66 -8.51 27.39
N GLY A 43 6.91 -8.98 28.39
CA GLY A 43 5.46 -8.89 28.43
C GLY A 43 4.72 -10.02 27.70
N ARG A 44 3.46 -9.76 27.31
CA ARG A 44 2.54 -10.79 26.81
C ARG A 44 2.98 -11.52 25.52
N MET A 45 3.92 -10.96 24.79
CA MET A 45 4.44 -11.56 23.56
C MET A 45 4.86 -13.02 23.80
N PHE A 46 5.53 -13.30 24.92
CA PHE A 46 5.94 -14.65 25.29
C PHE A 46 4.83 -15.55 25.88
N GLY A 47 3.60 -15.06 25.96
CA GLY A 47 2.43 -15.91 26.17
C GLY A 47 2.00 -16.70 24.92
N PHE A 48 2.68 -16.46 23.78
CA PHE A 48 2.45 -17.16 22.51
C PHE A 48 3.70 -17.91 22.07
N ALA A 49 3.51 -19.09 21.44
CA ALA A 49 4.62 -19.78 20.78
C ALA A 49 5.15 -18.94 19.63
N TYR A 50 6.44 -19.13 19.28
CA TYR A 50 7.03 -18.42 18.15
C TYR A 50 6.31 -18.74 16.82
N GLY A 51 5.92 -17.71 16.11
CA GLY A 51 5.12 -17.77 14.90
C GLY A 51 3.63 -17.56 15.11
N GLU A 52 3.22 -17.30 16.36
CA GLU A 52 1.84 -17.02 16.74
C GLU A 52 1.71 -15.58 17.24
N LYS A 53 0.68 -14.87 16.76
CA LYS A 53 0.34 -13.52 17.18
C LYS A 53 1.56 -12.58 17.24
N GLU A 54 1.75 -11.90 18.37
CA GLU A 54 2.82 -10.94 18.56
C GLU A 54 4.22 -11.57 18.64
N ASN A 55 4.33 -12.89 18.78
CA ASN A 55 5.61 -13.57 18.84
C ASN A 55 6.01 -14.17 17.48
N GLY A 56 6.47 -13.32 16.58
CA GLY A 56 7.05 -13.74 15.31
C GLY A 56 6.09 -14.21 14.23
N ALA A 57 4.77 -14.02 14.37
CA ALA A 57 3.85 -14.23 13.28
C ALA A 57 4.07 -13.21 12.16
N VAL A 58 3.60 -13.49 10.94
CA VAL A 58 3.40 -12.48 9.89
C VAL A 58 2.12 -11.73 10.24
N PHE A 59 2.25 -10.67 11.03
CA PHE A 59 1.11 -9.89 11.52
C PHE A 59 0.67 -8.89 10.45
N SER A 60 -0.44 -9.16 9.80
CA SER A 60 -0.84 -8.50 8.56
C SER A 60 -0.98 -6.98 8.70
N HIS A 61 -1.56 -6.50 9.81
CA HIS A 61 -1.69 -5.05 10.04
C HIS A 61 -0.33 -4.35 10.12
N MET A 62 0.63 -4.94 10.86
CA MET A 62 1.98 -4.37 10.98
C MET A 62 2.74 -4.42 9.66
N ALA A 63 2.58 -5.50 8.87
CA ALA A 63 3.16 -5.61 7.54
C ALA A 63 2.62 -4.50 6.61
N VAL A 64 1.32 -4.24 6.61
CA VAL A 64 0.73 -3.15 5.81
C VAL A 64 1.18 -1.77 6.30
N MET A 65 1.31 -1.55 7.62
CA MET A 65 1.86 -0.30 8.16
C MET A 65 3.32 -0.08 7.73
N TYR A 66 4.12 -1.14 7.68
CA TYR A 66 5.48 -1.10 7.16
C TYR A 66 5.49 -0.71 5.69
N ALA A 67 4.68 -1.36 4.84
CA ALA A 67 4.53 -1.00 3.44
C ALA A 67 4.09 0.45 3.25
N ASN A 68 3.10 0.92 4.00
CA ASN A 68 2.64 2.31 3.96
C ASN A 68 3.76 3.30 4.28
N ALA A 69 4.58 2.99 5.30
CA ALA A 69 5.73 3.81 5.66
C ALA A 69 6.77 3.86 4.53
N LEU A 70 7.04 2.72 3.88
CA LEU A 70 7.97 2.63 2.74
C LEU A 70 7.50 3.50 1.56
N TYR A 71 6.23 3.39 1.17
CA TYR A 71 5.67 4.25 0.13
C TYR A 71 5.81 5.74 0.47
N LYS A 72 5.46 6.14 1.71
CA LYS A 72 5.56 7.54 2.17
C LYS A 72 6.98 8.09 2.14
N THR A 73 7.97 7.24 2.25
CA THR A 73 9.38 7.62 2.23
C THR A 73 10.06 7.40 0.86
N GLY A 74 9.26 7.13 -0.20
CA GLY A 74 9.78 6.97 -1.55
C GLY A 74 10.39 5.61 -1.86
N HIS A 75 10.14 4.60 -1.01
CA HIS A 75 10.60 3.21 -1.20
C HIS A 75 9.45 2.33 -1.72
N ALA A 76 8.82 2.78 -2.82
CA ALA A 76 7.62 2.15 -3.36
C ALA A 76 7.85 0.70 -3.81
N LYS A 77 9.04 0.36 -4.30
CA LYS A 77 9.40 -1.00 -4.71
C LYS A 77 9.39 -1.97 -3.53
N GLU A 78 10.00 -1.57 -2.42
CA GLU A 78 10.02 -2.33 -1.18
C GLU A 78 8.62 -2.42 -0.58
N GLY A 79 7.89 -1.32 -0.58
CA GLY A 79 6.48 -1.28 -0.13
C GLY A 79 5.58 -2.19 -0.95
N TYR A 80 5.73 -2.20 -2.27
CA TYR A 80 5.01 -3.11 -3.17
C TYR A 80 5.33 -4.58 -2.85
N LYS A 81 6.61 -4.94 -2.65
CA LYS A 81 7.01 -6.29 -2.28
C LYS A 81 6.27 -6.77 -1.02
N VAL A 82 6.17 -5.93 0.00
CA VAL A 82 5.45 -6.27 1.25
C VAL A 82 3.96 -6.49 0.98
N LEU A 83 3.29 -5.56 0.27
CA LEU A 83 1.86 -5.67 -0.04
C LEU A 83 1.57 -6.89 -0.93
N GLN A 84 2.38 -7.10 -1.96
CA GLN A 84 2.17 -8.20 -2.90
C GLN A 84 2.38 -9.56 -2.22
N THR A 85 3.43 -9.71 -1.40
CA THR A 85 3.65 -10.95 -0.66
C THR A 85 2.48 -11.29 0.27
N LEU A 86 1.94 -10.27 0.96
CA LEU A 86 0.78 -10.45 1.83
C LEU A 86 -0.46 -10.87 1.03
N LEU A 87 -0.69 -10.23 -0.11
CA LEU A 87 -1.82 -10.53 -0.99
C LEU A 87 -1.70 -11.94 -1.57
N ASP A 88 -0.54 -12.30 -2.12
CA ASP A 88 -0.30 -13.62 -2.70
C ASP A 88 -0.53 -14.73 -1.68
N THR A 89 -0.10 -14.51 -0.44
CA THR A 89 -0.32 -15.47 0.65
C THR A 89 -1.80 -15.57 1.02
N ALA A 90 -2.51 -14.44 1.11
CA ALA A 90 -3.94 -14.42 1.40
C ALA A 90 -4.78 -15.10 0.29
N MET A 91 -4.37 -14.92 -0.98
CA MET A 91 -5.06 -15.48 -2.16
C MET A 91 -4.72 -16.94 -2.44
N ASP A 92 -3.67 -17.48 -1.85
CA ASP A 92 -3.39 -18.92 -1.83
C ASP A 92 -4.32 -19.62 -0.82
N PHE A 93 -5.54 -19.90 -1.24
CA PHE A 93 -6.60 -20.44 -0.36
C PHE A 93 -6.27 -21.81 0.21
N GLU A 94 -5.52 -22.62 -0.52
CA GLU A 94 -5.10 -23.94 -0.05
C GLU A 94 -4.14 -23.84 1.12
N ARG A 95 -3.33 -22.80 1.14
CA ARG A 95 -2.35 -22.53 2.20
C ARG A 95 -2.95 -21.68 3.32
N SER A 96 -3.49 -20.52 2.97
CA SER A 96 -4.00 -19.56 3.94
C SER A 96 -5.25 -20.05 4.67
N LYS A 97 -6.05 -20.93 4.01
CA LYS A 97 -7.36 -21.34 4.48
C LYS A 97 -8.30 -20.16 4.73
N MET A 98 -8.04 -19.04 4.07
CA MET A 98 -8.79 -17.79 4.21
C MET A 98 -9.52 -17.47 2.92
N TYR A 99 -10.79 -17.11 3.02
CA TYR A 99 -11.58 -16.59 1.91
C TYR A 99 -12.88 -15.97 2.43
N PRO A 100 -13.26 -14.79 1.94
CA PRO A 100 -12.40 -13.78 1.33
C PRO A 100 -11.74 -12.91 2.41
N GLY A 101 -10.49 -12.54 2.25
CA GLY A 101 -9.92 -11.49 3.08
C GLY A 101 -8.48 -11.67 3.52
N ILE A 102 -8.00 -10.66 4.21
CA ILE A 102 -6.67 -10.65 4.83
C ILE A 102 -6.86 -10.93 6.32
N PRO A 103 -6.24 -12.01 6.87
CA PRO A 103 -6.37 -12.36 8.29
C PRO A 103 -5.62 -11.37 9.18
N GLU A 104 -5.81 -11.49 10.50
CA GLU A 104 -5.01 -10.75 11.47
C GLU A 104 -3.53 -11.10 11.33
N TYR A 105 -3.21 -12.40 11.21
CA TYR A 105 -1.84 -12.87 10.98
C TYR A 105 -1.80 -14.20 10.24
N PHE A 106 -0.62 -14.54 9.72
CA PHE A 106 -0.29 -15.88 9.23
C PHE A 106 0.69 -16.55 10.17
N ASP A 107 0.47 -17.83 10.46
CA ASP A 107 1.32 -18.66 11.30
C ASP A 107 2.59 -19.15 10.56
N ASN A 108 3.37 -20.03 11.21
CA ASN A 108 4.58 -20.61 10.64
C ASN A 108 4.38 -21.42 9.35
N GLN A 109 3.14 -21.78 9.00
CA GLN A 109 2.80 -22.53 7.80
C GLN A 109 2.16 -21.63 6.73
N GLY A 110 1.95 -20.35 7.02
CA GLY A 110 1.22 -19.42 6.18
C GLY A 110 -0.30 -19.60 6.26
N ARG A 111 -0.81 -20.29 7.30
CA ARG A 111 -2.23 -20.39 7.57
C ARG A 111 -2.71 -19.10 8.19
N GLY A 112 -3.79 -18.53 7.65
CA GLY A 112 -4.41 -17.32 8.17
C GLY A 112 -5.26 -17.61 9.40
N LEU A 113 -5.17 -16.72 10.38
CA LEU A 113 -5.91 -16.81 11.63
C LEU A 113 -6.60 -15.48 11.92
N TYR A 114 -7.78 -15.56 12.51
CA TYR A 114 -8.68 -14.43 12.78
C TYR A 114 -9.09 -13.68 11.50
N ALA A 115 -10.12 -14.21 10.86
CA ALA A 115 -10.66 -13.73 9.59
C ALA A 115 -11.50 -12.45 9.65
N TYR A 116 -11.78 -11.95 10.83
CA TYR A 116 -12.78 -10.93 11.08
C TYR A 116 -12.18 -9.64 11.63
N LEU A 117 -12.75 -8.51 11.23
CA LEU A 117 -12.51 -7.16 11.77
C LEU A 117 -11.04 -6.84 12.09
N THR A 118 -10.14 -7.19 11.16
CA THR A 118 -8.73 -6.84 11.33
C THR A 118 -8.45 -5.46 10.75
N GLY A 119 -7.55 -4.69 11.36
CA GLY A 119 -7.05 -3.45 10.78
C GLY A 119 -6.29 -3.65 9.46
N ALA A 120 -5.89 -4.89 9.16
CA ALA A 120 -5.08 -5.21 7.98
C ALA A 120 -5.77 -4.87 6.66
N ALA A 121 -7.02 -5.30 6.46
CA ALA A 121 -7.74 -5.07 5.22
C ALA A 121 -8.04 -3.59 4.98
N SER A 122 -8.47 -2.86 6.02
CA SER A 122 -8.74 -1.42 5.93
C SER A 122 -7.46 -0.61 5.67
N TRP A 123 -6.35 -0.96 6.32
CA TRP A 123 -5.06 -0.34 6.07
C TRP A 123 -4.48 -0.69 4.70
N TYR A 124 -4.73 -1.91 4.21
CA TYR A 124 -4.36 -2.30 2.85
C TYR A 124 -5.06 -1.41 1.83
N MET A 125 -6.40 -1.28 1.94
CA MET A 125 -7.18 -0.39 1.08
C MET A 125 -6.75 1.07 1.21
N LEU A 126 -6.54 1.56 2.43
CA LEU A 126 -6.03 2.90 2.68
C LEU A 126 -4.68 3.11 1.96
N THR A 127 -3.74 2.18 2.10
CA THR A 127 -2.42 2.26 1.47
C THR A 127 -2.53 2.24 -0.06
N MET A 128 -3.37 1.37 -0.62
CA MET A 128 -3.62 1.33 -2.06
C MET A 128 -4.12 2.68 -2.57
N ILE A 129 -5.11 3.26 -1.90
CA ILE A 129 -5.71 4.54 -2.33
C ILE A 129 -4.71 5.69 -2.16
N THR A 130 -4.15 5.84 -0.94
CA THR A 130 -3.41 7.05 -0.58
C THR A 130 -1.95 7.03 -0.99
N GLU A 131 -1.32 5.85 -1.05
CA GLU A 131 0.10 5.76 -1.34
C GLU A 131 0.39 5.17 -2.73
N VAL A 132 -0.31 4.08 -3.11
CA VAL A 132 -0.07 3.43 -4.40
C VAL A 132 -0.70 4.22 -5.55
N PHE A 133 -2.01 4.48 -5.50
CA PHE A 133 -2.68 5.40 -6.43
C PHE A 133 -2.40 6.86 -6.12
N GLY A 134 -1.98 7.16 -4.89
CA GLY A 134 -1.56 8.47 -4.45
C GLY A 134 -2.68 9.49 -4.28
N VAL A 135 -3.93 9.04 -4.13
CA VAL A 135 -5.10 9.95 -4.02
C VAL A 135 -5.28 10.39 -2.58
N LYS A 136 -5.06 11.68 -2.32
CA LYS A 136 -5.09 12.27 -0.97
C LYS A 136 -5.87 13.58 -0.95
N GLY A 137 -6.45 13.91 0.20
CA GLY A 137 -6.94 15.24 0.50
C GLY A 137 -5.83 16.12 1.08
N GLN A 138 -5.68 17.34 0.55
CA GLN A 138 -4.75 18.32 1.11
C GLN A 138 -5.42 19.70 1.15
N LEU A 139 -5.78 20.16 2.34
CA LEU A 139 -6.48 21.42 2.57
C LEU A 139 -7.77 21.56 1.75
N GLY A 140 -8.46 20.45 1.50
CA GLY A 140 -9.68 20.37 0.71
C GLY A 140 -9.47 20.08 -0.77
N ASP A 141 -8.27 20.26 -1.31
CA ASP A 141 -7.92 19.84 -2.68
C ASP A 141 -7.77 18.32 -2.77
N MET A 142 -7.99 17.76 -3.94
CA MET A 142 -7.56 16.40 -4.27
C MET A 142 -6.17 16.44 -4.90
N VAL A 143 -5.24 15.70 -4.32
CA VAL A 143 -3.89 15.52 -4.87
C VAL A 143 -3.75 14.06 -5.33
N ILE A 144 -3.16 13.84 -6.50
CA ILE A 144 -2.92 12.51 -7.08
C ILE A 144 -1.44 12.40 -7.40
N ALA A 145 -0.74 11.55 -6.67
CA ALA A 145 0.71 11.32 -6.79
C ALA A 145 0.98 9.80 -6.89
N PRO A 146 0.79 9.18 -8.06
CA PRO A 146 0.85 7.72 -8.20
C PRO A 146 2.26 7.18 -8.00
N ALA A 147 2.36 6.03 -7.32
CA ALA A 147 3.59 5.29 -7.10
C ALA A 147 3.42 3.79 -7.45
N LEU A 148 2.74 3.53 -8.58
CA LEU A 148 2.46 2.20 -9.08
C LEU A 148 3.70 1.54 -9.66
N MET A 149 3.85 0.23 -9.39
CA MET A 149 4.87 -0.61 -10.03
C MET A 149 4.40 -1.08 -11.42
N PRO A 150 5.32 -1.46 -12.32
CA PRO A 150 5.00 -1.96 -13.66
C PRO A 150 3.96 -3.07 -13.68
N GLU A 151 4.01 -3.96 -12.69
CA GLU A 151 3.13 -5.12 -12.56
C GLU A 151 1.69 -4.76 -12.19
N GLN A 152 1.45 -3.54 -11.74
CA GLN A 152 0.13 -3.05 -11.33
C GLN A 152 -0.67 -2.41 -12.47
N TYR A 153 -0.08 -2.34 -13.67
CA TYR A 153 -0.75 -1.90 -14.88
C TYR A 153 -1.25 -3.09 -15.69
N ASP A 154 -2.40 -2.93 -16.35
CA ASP A 154 -2.93 -3.90 -17.30
C ASP A 154 -2.06 -4.01 -18.56
N GLN A 155 -2.49 -4.80 -19.54
CA GLN A 155 -1.74 -5.01 -20.78
C GLN A 155 -1.53 -3.72 -21.60
N GLU A 156 -2.45 -2.76 -21.47
CA GLU A 156 -2.41 -1.48 -22.17
C GLU A 156 -1.61 -0.41 -21.41
N GLY A 157 -1.05 -0.76 -20.25
CA GLY A 157 -0.32 0.17 -19.37
C GLY A 157 -1.25 1.09 -18.60
N LYS A 158 -2.47 0.65 -18.28
CA LYS A 158 -3.48 1.40 -17.56
C LYS A 158 -3.70 0.80 -16.18
N ALA A 159 -3.82 1.67 -15.16
CA ALA A 159 -4.35 1.33 -13.84
C ALA A 159 -5.55 2.22 -13.53
N SER A 160 -6.56 1.69 -12.83
CA SER A 160 -7.80 2.44 -12.59
C SER A 160 -8.28 2.31 -11.15
N LEU A 161 -8.83 3.40 -10.63
CA LEU A 161 -9.42 3.48 -9.30
C LEU A 161 -10.76 4.21 -9.38
N LYS A 162 -11.80 3.65 -8.76
CA LYS A 162 -13.06 4.37 -8.53
C LYS A 162 -13.12 4.77 -7.06
N ILE A 163 -13.42 6.04 -6.81
CA ILE A 163 -13.42 6.60 -5.46
C ILE A 163 -14.50 7.69 -5.33
N GLU A 164 -14.98 7.88 -4.13
CA GLU A 164 -15.75 9.07 -3.76
C GLU A 164 -14.85 10.03 -2.99
N PHE A 165 -14.85 11.30 -3.37
CA PHE A 165 -14.10 12.35 -2.69
C PHE A 165 -14.95 13.62 -2.61
N ALA A 166 -15.09 14.19 -1.42
CA ALA A 166 -15.91 15.37 -1.15
C ALA A 166 -17.34 15.27 -1.74
N GLY A 167 -17.96 14.07 -1.64
CA GLY A 167 -19.30 13.78 -2.12
C GLY A 167 -19.44 13.67 -3.65
N ARG A 168 -18.34 13.64 -4.41
CA ARG A 168 -18.33 13.44 -5.87
C ARG A 168 -17.69 12.10 -6.19
N LYS A 169 -18.21 11.42 -7.20
CA LYS A 169 -17.70 10.13 -7.68
C LYS A 169 -16.66 10.36 -8.76
N PHE A 170 -15.52 9.73 -8.63
CA PHE A 170 -14.42 9.80 -9.59
C PHE A 170 -14.02 8.42 -10.11
N SER A 171 -13.71 8.38 -11.41
CA SER A 171 -13.02 7.28 -12.07
C SER A 171 -11.64 7.81 -12.48
N ILE A 172 -10.60 7.34 -11.81
CA ILE A 172 -9.21 7.81 -12.00
C ILE A 172 -8.46 6.76 -12.82
N HIS A 173 -7.87 7.19 -13.91
CA HIS A 173 -7.09 6.35 -14.82
C HIS A 173 -5.66 6.88 -14.91
N ILE A 174 -4.70 6.00 -14.67
CA ILE A 174 -3.27 6.30 -14.72
C ILE A 174 -2.67 5.49 -15.86
N PHE A 175 -2.05 6.17 -16.82
CA PHE A 175 -1.49 5.59 -18.02
C PHE A 175 0.04 5.64 -17.97
N ASN A 176 0.67 4.48 -17.98
CA ASN A 176 2.11 4.24 -18.11
C ASN A 176 2.31 3.18 -19.22
N ARG A 177 2.18 3.62 -20.47
CA ARG A 177 2.17 2.70 -21.63
C ARG A 177 3.44 1.87 -21.77
N GLU A 178 4.57 2.43 -21.36
CA GLU A 178 5.87 1.77 -21.42
C GLU A 178 6.17 0.94 -20.16
N LYS A 179 5.27 0.96 -19.17
CA LYS A 179 5.43 0.28 -17.87
C LYS A 179 6.79 0.54 -17.23
N LYS A 180 7.22 1.79 -17.26
CA LYS A 180 8.44 2.22 -16.58
C LYS A 180 8.27 2.14 -15.06
N GLU A 181 9.36 1.98 -14.33
CA GLU A 181 9.38 2.08 -12.88
C GLU A 181 8.91 3.47 -12.42
N TRP A 182 8.19 3.53 -11.31
CA TRP A 182 7.56 4.75 -10.79
C TRP A 182 8.54 5.93 -10.61
N ASN A 183 9.79 5.65 -10.25
CA ASN A 183 10.83 6.68 -10.05
C ASN A 183 11.41 7.23 -11.35
N LYS A 184 11.12 6.58 -12.48
CA LYS A 184 11.57 6.96 -13.83
C LYS A 184 10.49 7.69 -14.63
N VAL A 185 9.29 7.85 -14.09
CA VAL A 185 8.17 8.52 -14.77
C VAL A 185 7.83 9.83 -14.09
N GLN A 186 7.23 10.73 -14.87
CA GLN A 186 6.65 11.98 -14.42
C GLN A 186 5.25 12.12 -15.01
N ILE A 187 4.40 12.91 -14.37
CA ILE A 187 3.10 13.28 -14.93
C ILE A 187 3.37 14.24 -16.09
N LYS A 188 3.08 13.76 -17.30
CA LYS A 188 3.17 14.55 -18.52
C LYS A 188 1.94 15.48 -18.64
N GLU A 189 0.77 14.91 -18.42
CA GLU A 189 -0.52 15.58 -18.51
C GLU A 189 -1.50 14.98 -17.51
N ALA A 190 -2.39 15.79 -16.98
CA ALA A 190 -3.49 15.35 -16.13
C ALA A 190 -4.77 16.14 -16.49
N PHE A 191 -5.90 15.46 -16.56
CA PHE A 191 -7.18 16.07 -16.93
C PHE A 191 -8.28 15.60 -15.98
N CYS A 192 -9.24 16.48 -15.71
CA CYS A 192 -10.53 16.14 -15.11
C CYS A 192 -11.65 16.55 -16.08
N ASP A 193 -12.45 15.60 -16.55
CA ASP A 193 -13.50 15.82 -17.57
C ASP A 193 -13.01 16.64 -18.79
N GLY A 194 -11.78 16.40 -19.23
CA GLY A 194 -11.14 17.12 -20.34
C GLY A 194 -10.49 18.46 -19.96
N THR A 195 -10.68 18.95 -18.73
CA THR A 195 -10.03 20.18 -18.23
C THR A 195 -8.65 19.85 -17.67
N LEU A 196 -7.63 20.57 -18.13
CA LEU A 196 -6.22 20.37 -17.69
C LEU A 196 -6.07 20.70 -16.21
N LEU A 197 -5.45 19.80 -15.46
CA LEU A 197 -5.09 19.97 -14.06
C LEU A 197 -3.66 20.51 -13.93
N SER A 198 -3.36 21.17 -12.81
CA SER A 198 -1.98 21.54 -12.49
C SER A 198 -1.16 20.29 -12.15
N ALA A 199 0.03 20.19 -12.76
CA ALA A 199 1.03 19.19 -12.44
C ALA A 199 2.18 19.85 -11.67
N GLU A 200 2.29 19.57 -10.37
CA GLU A 200 3.29 20.17 -9.50
C GLU A 200 4.55 19.29 -9.45
N GLY A 201 5.69 19.85 -9.84
CA GLY A 201 6.99 19.19 -9.86
C GLY A 201 7.03 17.90 -10.71
N GLY A 202 6.08 17.71 -11.63
CA GLY A 202 5.97 16.50 -12.44
C GLY A 202 5.64 15.21 -11.66
N ARG A 203 5.33 15.32 -10.36
CA ARG A 203 5.10 14.16 -9.48
C ARG A 203 3.68 14.05 -8.95
N GLN A 204 2.93 15.14 -8.94
CA GLN A 204 1.55 15.15 -8.47
C GLN A 204 0.67 16.04 -9.35
N ALA A 205 -0.56 15.59 -9.58
CA ALA A 205 -1.62 16.40 -10.15
C ALA A 205 -2.53 16.90 -9.02
N ARG A 206 -3.12 18.10 -9.21
CA ARG A 206 -4.00 18.74 -8.23
C ARG A 206 -5.29 19.18 -8.85
N LEU A 207 -6.41 18.76 -8.26
CA LEU A 207 -7.75 19.29 -8.49
C LEU A 207 -8.16 20.13 -7.27
N LYS A 208 -8.29 21.43 -7.45
CA LYS A 208 -8.56 22.37 -6.36
C LYS A 208 -9.96 22.17 -5.78
N ARG A 209 -10.12 22.45 -4.49
CA ARG A 209 -11.41 22.42 -3.80
C ARG A 209 -12.47 23.26 -4.55
N SER A 210 -12.14 24.47 -4.98
CA SER A 210 -13.04 25.36 -5.71
C SER A 210 -13.50 24.80 -7.07
N GLU A 211 -12.73 23.89 -7.67
CA GLU A 211 -13.09 23.17 -8.89
C GLU A 211 -13.97 21.97 -8.54
N ILE A 212 -13.62 21.21 -7.49
CA ILE A 212 -14.43 20.08 -7.00
C ILE A 212 -15.84 20.54 -6.64
N GLU A 213 -15.99 21.67 -5.97
CA GLU A 213 -17.28 22.23 -5.55
C GLU A 213 -18.21 22.57 -6.74
N LYS A 214 -17.66 22.83 -7.92
CA LYS A 214 -18.40 23.10 -9.16
C LYS A 214 -18.84 21.84 -9.91
N LEU A 215 -18.26 20.68 -9.56
CA LEU A 215 -18.59 19.40 -10.20
C LEU A 215 -20.00 18.95 -9.75
N THR A 216 -20.77 18.38 -10.66
CA THR A 216 -22.08 17.82 -10.36
C THR A 216 -21.99 16.57 -9.49
N LEU A 217 -22.98 16.35 -8.61
CA LEU A 217 -23.04 15.17 -7.74
C LEU A 217 -23.54 13.91 -8.46
N GLU A 218 -24.23 14.08 -9.60
CA GLU A 218 -25.01 13.01 -10.22
C GLU A 218 -24.23 12.16 -11.22
N LYS A 219 -23.05 12.62 -11.65
CA LYS A 219 -22.22 11.86 -12.60
C LYS A 219 -20.91 11.37 -11.99
N VAL A 220 -20.28 10.39 -12.63
CA VAL A 220 -18.93 10.01 -12.37
C VAL A 220 -17.98 10.91 -13.18
N HIS A 221 -17.06 11.59 -12.50
CA HIS A 221 -16.06 12.44 -13.14
C HIS A 221 -14.83 11.62 -13.53
N GLU A 222 -14.35 11.83 -14.75
CA GLU A 222 -13.18 11.10 -15.28
C GLU A 222 -11.90 11.89 -15.05
N ILE A 223 -10.94 11.31 -14.33
CA ILE A 223 -9.59 11.84 -14.19
C ILE A 223 -8.62 10.96 -14.96
N ASN A 224 -7.85 11.55 -15.86
CA ASN A 224 -6.85 10.88 -16.66
C ASN A 224 -5.47 11.46 -16.34
N ILE A 225 -4.54 10.60 -15.87
CA ILE A 225 -3.15 10.93 -15.56
C ILE A 225 -2.27 10.22 -16.58
N ILE A 226 -1.52 10.96 -17.37
CA ILE A 226 -0.64 10.43 -18.41
C ILE A 226 0.79 10.58 -17.94
N LEU A 227 1.49 9.45 -17.79
CA LEU A 227 2.90 9.40 -17.46
C LEU A 227 3.75 9.32 -18.73
N ASN A 228 5.00 9.83 -18.65
CA ASN A 228 5.94 9.83 -19.80
C ASN A 228 6.85 8.59 -19.83
#